data_b988250e6ee9372baadb0b865335b768
#
_entry.id   b988250e6ee9372baadb0b865335b768
#
_cell.length_a   1.000
_cell.length_b   1.000
_cell.length_c   1.000
_cell.angle_alpha   90.00
_cell.angle_beta   90.00
_cell.angle_gamma   90.00
#
_symmetry.space_group_name_H-M   'P 1'
#
loop_
_entity.id
_entity.type
_entity.pdbx_description
1 polymer ?
#
loop_
_entity_poly.entity_id
_entity_poly.type
_entity_poly.pdbx_seq_one_letter_code
_entity_poly.pdbx_strand_id
1 'polypeptide(L)'
;MSTYSATFFLGTKAHFRGNTSVHPVFYVEPDGKHRPGHITFQHGSELSIDEQLEIADRFAKAATAWRDEIAARADQQRTAADELEAARSEIARLKAEAVRDA
;
A
#
# COMPACT_ATOMS: atom_id res chain seq x y z
N MET A 1 -28.72 14.27 -1.88
CA MET A 1 -27.43 13.82 -1.32
C MET A 1 -26.35 14.00 -2.38
N SER A 2 -25.31 14.76 -2.06
CA SER A 2 -24.21 14.97 -3.00
C SER A 2 -23.18 13.84 -2.88
N THR A 3 -22.64 13.40 -4.01
CA THR A 3 -21.56 12.43 -4.04
C THR A 3 -20.22 13.17 -4.13
N TYR A 4 -19.30 12.76 -3.29
CA TYR A 4 -17.96 13.35 -3.27
C TYR A 4 -16.93 12.25 -3.53
N SER A 5 -15.98 12.55 -4.40
CA SER A 5 -14.88 11.63 -4.70
C SER A 5 -13.58 12.42 -4.82
N ALA A 6 -12.52 11.92 -4.21
CA ALA A 6 -11.19 12.50 -4.31
C ALA A 6 -10.16 11.39 -4.38
N THR A 7 -9.12 11.60 -5.19
CA THR A 7 -8.01 10.65 -5.33
C THR A 7 -6.72 11.34 -4.90
N PHE A 8 -5.99 10.67 -4.01
CA PHE A 8 -4.71 11.15 -3.53
C PHE A 8 -3.63 10.12 -3.86
N PHE A 9 -2.51 10.60 -4.41
CA PHE A 9 -1.40 9.73 -4.78
C PHE A 9 -0.36 9.75 -3.67
N LEU A 10 -0.04 8.57 -3.14
CA LEU A 10 0.94 8.42 -2.07
C LEU A 10 2.32 8.16 -2.65
N GLY A 11 3.29 9.00 -2.30
CA GLY A 11 4.67 8.82 -2.70
C GLY A 11 5.42 7.89 -1.76
N THR A 12 6.67 7.58 -2.10
CA THR A 12 7.52 6.68 -1.30
C THR A 12 7.83 7.26 0.09
N LYS A 13 7.66 8.57 0.26
CA LYS A 13 7.88 9.25 1.54
C LYS A 13 6.59 9.56 2.28
N ALA A 14 5.46 9.01 1.82
CA ALA A 14 4.17 9.22 2.49
C ALA A 14 4.27 8.90 3.97
N HIS A 15 3.68 9.75 4.79
CA HIS A 15 3.73 9.64 6.25
C HIS A 15 2.33 9.54 6.83
N PHE A 16 2.17 8.69 7.82
CA PHE A 16 0.88 8.43 8.47
C PHE A 16 1.07 8.55 9.97
N ARG A 17 0.14 9.22 10.64
CA ARG A 17 0.20 9.33 12.10
C ARG A 17 -1.18 9.52 12.71
N GLY A 18 -1.38 8.95 13.88
CA GLY A 18 -2.57 9.17 14.68
C GLY A 18 -2.25 10.09 15.87
N ASN A 19 -3.25 10.81 16.33
CA ASN A 19 -3.14 11.65 17.53
C ASN A 19 -4.47 11.59 18.29
N THR A 20 -4.41 11.31 19.59
CA THR A 20 -5.58 11.19 20.44
C THR A 20 -5.53 12.14 21.65
N SER A 21 -4.62 13.11 21.66
CA SER A 21 -4.39 13.98 22.83
C SER A 21 -5.58 14.88 23.15
N VAL A 22 -6.28 15.38 22.13
CA VAL A 22 -7.48 16.19 22.30
C VAL A 22 -8.71 15.41 21.85
N HIS A 23 -8.65 14.91 20.65
CA HIS A 23 -9.67 14.03 20.08
C HIS A 23 -8.98 13.14 19.04
N PRO A 24 -9.54 11.95 18.74
CA PRO A 24 -8.90 11.06 17.78
C PRO A 24 -8.86 11.66 16.37
N VAL A 25 -7.66 11.78 15.82
CA VAL A 25 -7.41 12.28 14.47
C VAL A 25 -6.36 11.41 13.81
N PHE A 26 -6.55 11.09 12.53
CA PHE A 26 -5.57 10.40 11.73
C PHE A 26 -5.14 11.29 10.57
N TYR A 27 -3.84 11.47 10.42
CA TYR A 27 -3.26 12.32 9.40
C TYR A 27 -2.55 11.48 8.34
N VAL A 28 -2.75 11.86 7.09
CA VAL A 28 -2.01 11.30 5.96
C VAL A 28 -1.27 12.44 5.27
N GLU A 29 0.03 12.33 5.18
CA GLU A 29 0.90 13.30 4.51
C GLU A 29 1.45 12.63 3.25
N PRO A 30 0.77 12.78 2.07
CA PRO A 30 1.08 12.00 0.88
C PRO A 30 2.50 12.17 0.34
N ASP A 31 3.08 13.36 0.51
CA ASP A 31 4.40 13.70 0.00
C ASP A 31 5.49 13.62 1.07
N GLY A 32 5.12 13.27 2.29
CA GLY A 32 6.05 13.10 3.39
C GLY A 32 5.89 14.14 4.47
N LYS A 33 6.60 13.90 5.58
CA LYS A 33 6.60 14.75 6.77
C LYS A 33 7.13 16.13 6.42
N HIS A 34 6.49 17.18 6.93
CA HIS A 34 6.86 18.59 6.72
C HIS A 34 6.64 19.11 5.28
N ARG A 35 5.97 18.36 4.42
CA ARG A 35 5.56 18.85 3.10
C ARG A 35 4.19 19.49 3.19
N PRO A 36 3.88 20.51 2.34
CA PRO A 36 2.55 21.11 2.31
C PRO A 36 1.49 20.08 1.87
N GLY A 37 0.34 20.17 2.49
CA GLY A 37 -0.78 19.30 2.17
C GLY A 37 -0.84 18.05 3.03
N HIS A 38 -2.00 17.83 3.63
CA HIS A 38 -2.29 16.64 4.40
C HIS A 38 -3.78 16.34 4.31
N ILE A 39 -4.10 15.08 4.56
CA ILE A 39 -5.47 14.61 4.65
C ILE A 39 -5.74 14.30 6.12
N THR A 40 -6.88 14.79 6.62
CA THR A 40 -7.26 14.56 8.01
C THR A 40 -8.53 13.72 8.04
N PHE A 41 -8.52 12.67 8.85
CA PHE A 41 -9.69 11.85 9.14
C PHE A 41 -10.08 12.05 10.58
N GLN A 42 -11.30 12.52 10.82
CA GLN A 42 -11.86 12.73 12.15
C GLN A 42 -13.23 12.08 12.22
N HIS A 43 -13.62 11.70 13.43
CA HIS A 43 -14.98 11.21 13.67
C HIS A 43 -15.96 12.37 13.82
N GLY A 44 -17.22 12.11 13.53
CA GLY A 44 -18.29 13.06 13.83
C GLY A 44 -18.33 13.37 15.33
N SER A 45 -18.63 14.63 15.67
CA SER A 45 -18.59 15.09 17.06
C SER A 45 -19.62 14.43 17.97
N GLU A 46 -20.64 13.80 17.40
CA GLU A 46 -21.75 13.16 18.15
C GLU A 46 -21.50 11.69 18.45
N LEU A 47 -20.38 11.13 18.01
CA LEU A 47 -20.10 9.72 18.18
C LEU A 47 -19.53 9.42 19.57
N SER A 48 -20.00 8.34 20.18
CA SER A 48 -19.43 7.83 21.42
C SER A 48 -18.02 7.27 21.15
N ILE A 49 -17.25 7.08 22.20
CA ILE A 49 -15.93 6.49 22.06
C ILE A 49 -15.98 5.05 21.51
N ASP A 50 -17.02 4.31 21.88
CA ASP A 50 -17.20 2.95 21.36
C ASP A 50 -17.53 2.95 19.87
N GLU A 51 -18.32 3.90 19.41
CA GLU A 51 -18.62 4.07 17.99
C GLU A 51 -17.37 4.49 17.22
N GLN A 52 -16.57 5.37 17.79
CA GLN A 52 -15.29 5.78 17.20
C GLN A 52 -14.35 4.59 17.06
N LEU A 53 -14.27 3.74 18.08
CA LEU A 53 -13.45 2.53 18.04
C LEU A 53 -13.91 1.56 16.97
N GLU A 54 -15.21 1.36 16.81
CA GLU A 54 -15.77 0.53 15.74
C GLU A 54 -15.34 1.00 14.36
N ILE A 55 -15.42 2.31 14.12
CA ILE A 55 -15.03 2.90 12.85
C ILE A 55 -13.52 2.72 12.62
N ALA A 56 -12.72 2.99 13.64
CA ALA A 56 -11.27 2.82 13.56
C ALA A 56 -10.87 1.36 13.28
N ASP A 57 -11.57 0.40 13.89
CA ASP A 57 -11.34 -1.02 13.63
C ASP A 57 -11.63 -1.40 12.18
N ARG A 58 -12.72 -0.90 11.62
CA ARG A 58 -13.05 -1.15 10.20
C ARG A 58 -12.01 -0.54 9.27
N PHE A 59 -11.56 0.67 9.59
CA PHE A 59 -10.50 1.34 8.84
C PHE A 59 -9.22 0.53 8.87
N ALA A 60 -8.79 0.11 10.04
CA ALA A 60 -7.56 -0.67 10.22
C ALA A 60 -7.62 -2.01 9.49
N LYS A 61 -8.75 -2.70 9.54
CA LYS A 61 -8.96 -3.98 8.84
C LYS A 61 -8.88 -3.79 7.32
N ALA A 62 -9.51 -2.74 6.80
CA ALA A 62 -9.49 -2.46 5.38
C ALA A 62 -8.07 -2.11 4.92
N ALA A 63 -7.35 -1.30 5.69
CA ALA A 63 -5.97 -0.94 5.39
C ALA A 63 -5.04 -2.16 5.41
N THR A 64 -5.21 -3.06 6.38
CA THR A 64 -4.43 -4.29 6.47
C THR A 64 -4.72 -5.22 5.28
N ALA A 65 -6.00 -5.40 4.92
CA ALA A 65 -6.38 -6.21 3.76
C ALA A 65 -5.76 -5.66 2.48
N TRP A 66 -5.80 -4.37 2.30
CA TRP A 66 -5.20 -3.70 1.14
C TRP A 66 -3.69 -3.92 1.09
N ARG A 67 -3.01 -3.75 2.22
CA ARG A 67 -1.58 -4.03 2.35
C ARG A 67 -1.25 -5.47 1.99
N ASP A 68 -2.03 -6.44 2.47
CA ASP A 68 -1.82 -7.85 2.23
C ASP A 68 -2.00 -8.21 0.74
N GLU A 69 -2.96 -7.58 0.07
CA GLU A 69 -3.15 -7.74 -1.37
C GLU A 69 -1.95 -7.23 -2.17
N ILE A 70 -1.39 -6.08 -1.77
CA ILE A 70 -0.19 -5.53 -2.39
C ILE A 70 1.00 -6.47 -2.19
N ALA A 71 1.16 -7.00 -0.97
CA ALA A 71 2.23 -7.94 -0.65
C ALA A 71 2.14 -9.22 -1.52
N ALA A 72 0.92 -9.75 -1.68
CA ALA A 72 0.70 -10.91 -2.54
C ALA A 72 1.07 -10.61 -4.01
N ARG A 73 0.68 -9.42 -4.49
CA ARG A 73 1.02 -8.99 -5.85
C ARG A 73 2.53 -8.86 -6.03
N ALA A 74 3.22 -8.30 -5.03
CA ALA A 74 4.69 -8.16 -5.07
C ALA A 74 5.36 -9.54 -5.13
N ASP A 75 4.88 -10.51 -4.38
CA ASP A 75 5.41 -11.87 -4.39
C ASP A 75 5.18 -12.54 -5.75
N GLN A 76 4.00 -12.37 -6.34
CA GLN A 76 3.69 -12.89 -7.67
C GLN A 76 4.61 -12.31 -8.74
N GLN A 77 4.87 -11.01 -8.69
CA GLN A 77 5.76 -10.33 -9.63
C GLN A 77 7.20 -10.80 -9.48
N ARG A 78 7.68 -11.01 -8.26
CA ARG A 78 9.03 -11.54 -8.01
C ARG A 78 9.17 -12.97 -8.52
N THR A 79 8.19 -13.82 -8.27
CA THR A 79 8.18 -15.19 -8.75
C THR A 79 8.22 -15.25 -10.28
N ALA A 80 7.39 -14.43 -10.94
CA ALA A 80 7.37 -14.36 -12.40
C ALA A 80 8.71 -13.88 -12.97
N ALA A 81 9.35 -12.90 -12.32
CA ALA A 81 10.66 -12.38 -12.72
C ALA A 81 11.74 -13.45 -12.55
N ASP A 82 11.71 -14.20 -11.45
CA ASP A 82 12.66 -15.29 -11.19
C ASP A 82 12.50 -16.43 -12.19
N GLU A 83 11.28 -16.79 -12.53
CA GLU A 83 10.98 -17.81 -13.55
C GLU A 83 11.49 -17.38 -14.93
N LEU A 84 11.29 -16.11 -15.28
CA LEU A 84 11.77 -15.56 -16.55
C LEU A 84 13.31 -15.59 -16.60
N GLU A 85 13.97 -15.20 -15.54
CA GLU A 85 15.43 -15.24 -15.43
C GLU A 85 15.96 -16.65 -15.57
N ALA A 86 15.34 -17.62 -14.90
CA ALA A 86 15.70 -19.02 -14.99
C ALA A 86 15.52 -19.56 -16.42
N ALA A 87 14.43 -19.18 -17.09
CA ALA A 87 14.17 -19.57 -18.47
C ALA A 87 15.21 -19.00 -19.43
N ARG A 88 15.58 -17.74 -19.25
CA ARG A 88 16.62 -17.08 -20.06
C ARG A 88 17.98 -17.73 -19.88
N SER A 89 18.33 -18.09 -18.65
CA SER A 89 19.60 -18.79 -18.35
C SER A 89 19.63 -20.16 -19.00
N GLU A 90 18.52 -20.89 -18.98
CA GLU A 90 18.40 -22.20 -19.61
C GLU A 90 18.54 -22.13 -21.14
N ILE A 91 17.89 -21.13 -21.75
CA ILE A 91 18.01 -20.89 -23.19
C ILE A 91 19.44 -20.58 -23.57
N ALA A 92 20.13 -19.72 -22.80
CA ALA A 92 21.52 -19.37 -23.03
C ALA A 92 22.44 -20.62 -22.95
N ARG A 93 22.19 -21.49 -21.95
CA ARG A 93 22.92 -22.74 -21.76
C ARG A 93 22.74 -23.68 -22.96
N LEU A 94 21.51 -23.85 -23.40
CA LEU A 94 21.20 -24.71 -24.55
C LEU A 94 21.80 -24.18 -25.84
N LYS A 95 21.78 -22.86 -26.05
CA LYS A 95 22.43 -22.26 -27.22
C LYS A 95 23.95 -22.47 -27.20
N ALA A 96 24.56 -22.34 -26.06
CA ALA A 96 26.01 -22.57 -25.91
C ALA A 96 26.38 -24.04 -26.19
N GLU A 97 25.57 -24.97 -25.74
CA GLU A 97 25.77 -26.40 -26.03
C GLU A 97 25.59 -26.70 -27.52
N ALA A 98 24.61 -26.13 -28.17
CA ALA A 98 24.37 -26.32 -29.62
C ALA A 98 25.55 -25.82 -30.45
N VAL A 99 26.13 -24.67 -30.08
CA VAL A 99 27.31 -24.12 -30.74
C VAL A 99 28.53 -25.04 -30.54
N ARG A 100 28.67 -25.59 -29.33
CA ARG A 100 29.80 -26.46 -28.99
C ARG A 100 29.76 -27.79 -29.74
N ASP A 101 28.57 -28.32 -29.98
CA ASP A 101 28.34 -29.60 -30.64
C ASP A 101 28.29 -29.49 -32.16
N ALA A 102 28.32 -28.28 -32.69
CA ALA A 102 28.28 -28.03 -34.14
C ALA A 102 29.60 -28.24 -34.82
#